data_7968f45d07a5a173c18ff52e83e45dbc
#
_entry.id   7968f45d07a5a173c18ff52e83e45dbc
#
_cell.length_a   1.000
_cell.length_b   1.000
_cell.length_c   1.000
_cell.angle_alpha   90.00
_cell.angle_beta   90.00
_cell.angle_gamma   90.00
#
_symmetry.space_group_name_H-M   'P 1'
#
loop_
_entity.id
_entity.type
_entity.pdbx_description
1 polymer ?
#
loop_
_entity_poly.entity_id
_entity_poly.type
_entity_poly.pdbx_seq_one_letter_code
_entity_poly.pdbx_strand_id
1 'polypeptide(L)'
;MHDISLTAAKGEVIGVVGHNGAGKTTFSRALCGLHKACDGQFFWNGLSMDHKDRLRHSYMVMQDVNYELFADSVESECTFGIRNPKQTLVDATLEELALAPFRDRHPNTLSGGQKQRVAVAVSMICGKDLLVFDEPTSGLDFDSMTQVAGLIRRLSDMGKVIFIVTHDFEFVSRTCSRILHFDEGEMPDDVPVTMDALPTLRELFSISESRPGRTEHRKSRFCAADC
;
A
#
# COMPACT_ATOMS: atom_id res chain seq x y z
N MET A 1 -14.04 5.94 11.51
CA MET A 1 -13.07 4.88 11.78
C MET A 1 -12.69 5.01 13.24
N HIS A 2 -12.87 3.99 14.04
CA HIS A 2 -12.72 4.02 15.49
C HIS A 2 -12.24 2.64 16.02
N ASP A 3 -11.68 2.65 17.23
CA ASP A 3 -11.30 1.46 18.01
C ASP A 3 -10.33 0.49 17.31
N ILE A 4 -9.39 1.03 16.50
CA ILE A 4 -8.36 0.24 15.85
C ILE A 4 -7.10 0.22 16.70
N SER A 5 -6.68 -0.97 17.12
CA SER A 5 -5.42 -1.20 17.82
C SER A 5 -4.68 -2.37 17.20
N LEU A 6 -3.46 -2.13 16.74
CA LEU A 6 -2.63 -3.16 16.13
C LEU A 6 -1.14 -2.91 16.38
N THR A 7 -0.35 -3.95 16.26
CA THR A 7 1.12 -3.88 16.21
C THR A 7 1.59 -4.57 14.94
N ALA A 8 2.69 -4.12 14.37
CA ALA A 8 3.31 -4.73 13.21
C ALA A 8 4.82 -4.90 13.45
N ALA A 9 5.36 -6.04 13.02
CA ALA A 9 6.77 -6.36 13.14
C ALA A 9 7.53 -6.02 11.85
N LYS A 10 8.85 -5.82 11.96
CA LYS A 10 9.72 -5.68 10.79
C LYS A 10 9.64 -6.94 9.92
N GLY A 11 9.53 -6.74 8.61
CA GLY A 11 9.38 -7.82 7.64
C GLY A 11 7.99 -8.41 7.59
N GLU A 12 7.00 -7.85 8.29
CA GLU A 12 5.63 -8.34 8.24
C GLU A 12 4.90 -7.79 7.02
N VAL A 13 4.16 -8.67 6.33
CA VAL A 13 3.27 -8.32 5.21
C VAL A 13 1.84 -8.54 5.66
N ILE A 14 1.07 -7.47 5.75
CA ILE A 14 -0.27 -7.42 6.34
C ILE A 14 -1.29 -7.08 5.25
N GLY A 15 -2.22 -7.99 4.99
CA GLY A 15 -3.36 -7.74 4.11
C GLY A 15 -4.43 -6.89 4.82
N VAL A 16 -4.98 -5.92 4.12
CA VAL A 16 -6.11 -5.08 4.59
C VAL A 16 -7.28 -5.35 3.66
N VAL A 17 -8.29 -6.04 4.17
CA VAL A 17 -9.44 -6.50 3.39
C VAL A 17 -10.75 -5.95 3.95
N GLY A 18 -11.81 -6.01 3.17
CA GLY A 18 -13.14 -5.52 3.54
C GLY A 18 -13.87 -4.93 2.34
N HIS A 19 -15.17 -4.72 2.47
CA HIS A 19 -16.00 -4.19 1.38
C HIS A 19 -15.63 -2.74 0.99
N ASN A 20 -16.15 -2.27 -0.15
CA ASN A 20 -15.95 -0.89 -0.59
C ASN A 20 -16.65 0.07 0.39
N GLY A 21 -15.91 1.03 0.92
CA GLY A 21 -16.40 1.94 1.95
C GLY A 21 -16.12 1.50 3.40
N ALA A 22 -15.58 0.30 3.63
CA ALA A 22 -15.24 -0.19 4.98
C ALA A 22 -14.21 0.65 5.75
N GLY A 23 -13.50 1.57 5.08
CA GLY A 23 -12.52 2.45 5.74
C GLY A 23 -11.07 2.15 5.39
N LYS A 24 -10.78 1.15 4.55
CA LYS A 24 -9.41 0.72 4.19
C LYS A 24 -8.49 1.86 3.72
N THR A 25 -8.95 2.66 2.75
CA THR A 25 -8.18 3.80 2.24
C THR A 25 -7.99 4.88 3.30
N THR A 26 -8.99 5.10 4.16
CA THR A 26 -8.88 6.05 5.29
C THR A 26 -7.84 5.58 6.28
N PHE A 27 -7.82 4.29 6.62
CA PHE A 27 -6.82 3.67 7.46
C PHE A 27 -5.41 3.83 6.86
N SER A 28 -5.24 3.47 5.59
CA SER A 28 -3.96 3.57 4.88
C SER A 28 -3.42 4.99 4.87
N ARG A 29 -4.27 5.97 4.58
CA ARG A 29 -3.90 7.40 4.62
C ARG A 29 -3.57 7.89 6.02
N ALA A 30 -4.32 7.44 7.05
CA ALA A 30 -4.02 7.76 8.44
C ALA A 30 -2.67 7.17 8.86
N LEU A 31 -2.42 5.90 8.51
CA LEU A 31 -1.17 5.21 8.78
C LEU A 31 0.05 5.93 8.17
N CYS A 32 -0.08 6.39 6.92
CA CYS A 32 0.96 7.17 6.24
C CYS A 32 1.06 8.64 6.66
N GLY A 33 0.18 9.13 7.55
CA GLY A 33 0.17 10.55 7.94
C GLY A 33 -0.45 11.49 6.89
N LEU A 34 -1.06 10.96 5.83
CA LEU A 34 -1.74 11.74 4.78
C LEU A 34 -3.09 12.27 5.26
N HIS A 35 -3.69 11.64 6.26
CA HIS A 35 -4.93 12.10 6.91
C HIS A 35 -4.58 12.80 8.22
N LYS A 36 -4.66 14.14 8.23
CA LYS A 36 -4.25 14.97 9.39
C LYS A 36 -5.22 14.90 10.57
N ALA A 37 -6.52 14.82 10.30
CA ALA A 37 -7.58 14.72 11.31
C ALA A 37 -7.76 13.27 11.75
N CYS A 38 -6.76 12.73 12.47
CA CYS A 38 -6.77 11.38 12.99
C CYS A 38 -6.48 11.42 14.48
N ASP A 39 -7.47 11.09 15.28
CA ASP A 39 -7.33 10.94 16.72
C ASP A 39 -6.78 9.52 16.97
N GLY A 40 -5.49 9.42 17.30
CA GLY A 40 -4.83 8.15 17.55
C GLY A 40 -3.37 8.33 17.93
N GLN A 41 -2.84 7.33 18.59
CA GLN A 41 -1.44 7.27 18.97
C GLN A 41 -0.70 6.31 18.03
N PHE A 42 0.39 6.78 17.47
CA PHE A 42 1.25 6.00 16.58
C PHE A 42 2.64 5.93 17.17
N PHE A 43 3.23 4.75 17.14
CA PHE A 43 4.56 4.52 17.66
C PHE A 43 5.42 3.79 16.64
N TRP A 44 6.69 4.18 16.53
CA TRP A 44 7.71 3.47 15.77
C TRP A 44 8.87 3.14 16.70
N ASN A 45 9.16 1.86 16.90
CA ASN A 45 10.16 1.40 17.86
C ASN A 45 10.00 2.04 19.26
N GLY A 46 8.77 2.19 19.74
CA GLY A 46 8.44 2.78 21.03
C GLY A 46 8.45 4.31 21.07
N LEU A 47 8.83 4.99 19.99
CA LEU A 47 8.80 6.45 19.87
C LEU A 47 7.47 6.91 19.29
N SER A 48 6.83 7.87 19.94
CA SER A 48 5.58 8.49 19.44
C SER A 48 5.85 9.23 18.15
N MET A 49 4.95 9.09 17.18
CA MET A 49 5.02 9.70 15.86
C MET A 49 3.87 10.64 15.62
N ASP A 50 4.18 11.87 15.23
CA ASP A 50 3.20 12.79 14.68
C ASP A 50 2.90 12.49 13.18
N HIS A 51 2.00 13.26 12.56
CA HIS A 51 1.66 13.06 11.15
C HIS A 51 2.85 13.31 10.21
N LYS A 52 3.78 14.22 10.56
CA LYS A 52 4.98 14.51 9.74
C LYS A 52 6.01 13.40 9.85
N ASP A 53 6.13 12.80 11.03
CA ASP A 53 7.01 11.66 11.24
C ASP A 53 6.51 10.45 10.45
N ARG A 54 5.19 10.19 10.47
CA ARG A 54 4.59 9.12 9.65
C ARG A 54 4.85 9.35 8.16
N LEU A 55 4.67 10.56 7.63
CA LEU A 55 5.02 10.92 6.24
C LEU A 55 6.49 10.67 5.91
N ARG A 56 7.41 10.91 6.85
CA ARG A 56 8.85 10.67 6.65
C ARG A 56 9.19 9.19 6.62
N HIS A 57 8.49 8.37 7.40
CA HIS A 57 8.75 6.94 7.54
C HIS A 57 7.97 6.07 6.57
N SER A 58 6.92 6.58 5.94
CA SER A 58 6.04 5.82 5.07
C SER A 58 6.12 6.23 3.61
N TYR A 59 5.75 5.30 2.74
CA TYR A 59 5.45 5.52 1.34
C TYR A 59 4.18 4.73 0.97
N MET A 60 3.28 5.35 0.21
CA MET A 60 2.05 4.72 -0.24
C MET A 60 2.02 4.68 -1.75
N VAL A 61 1.86 3.48 -2.31
CA VAL A 61 1.58 3.23 -3.72
C VAL A 61 0.07 3.14 -3.88
N MET A 62 -0.51 4.03 -4.68
CA MET A 62 -1.96 4.08 -4.92
C MET A 62 -2.37 3.11 -6.02
N GLN A 63 -3.67 2.78 -6.07
CA GLN A 63 -4.26 1.87 -7.05
C GLN A 63 -3.96 2.27 -8.50
N ASP A 64 -4.04 3.56 -8.81
CA ASP A 64 -3.72 4.06 -10.15
C ASP A 64 -2.35 4.72 -10.16
N VAL A 65 -1.33 3.92 -10.48
CA VAL A 65 0.06 4.37 -10.59
C VAL A 65 0.26 5.48 -11.64
N ASN A 66 -0.70 5.70 -12.55
CA ASN A 66 -0.60 6.78 -13.53
C ASN A 66 -0.67 8.17 -12.89
N TYR A 67 -1.30 8.30 -11.73
CA TYR A 67 -1.38 9.55 -10.98
C TYR A 67 -0.17 9.78 -10.07
N GLU A 68 0.75 8.84 -9.97
CA GLU A 68 1.92 8.91 -9.10
C GLU A 68 3.24 9.14 -9.84
N LEU A 69 3.26 8.86 -11.14
CA LEU A 69 4.48 8.93 -11.95
C LEU A 69 4.53 10.25 -12.72
N PHE A 70 5.30 11.21 -12.22
CA PHE A 70 5.34 12.59 -12.72
C PHE A 70 6.67 13.01 -13.34
N ALA A 71 7.76 12.26 -13.06
CA ALA A 71 9.08 12.64 -13.52
C ALA A 71 9.29 12.40 -15.02
N ASP A 72 10.29 13.07 -15.60
CA ASP A 72 10.61 13.00 -17.02
C ASP A 72 11.21 11.64 -17.43
N SER A 73 11.73 10.86 -16.47
CA SER A 73 12.28 9.53 -16.73
C SER A 73 12.04 8.58 -15.58
N VAL A 74 12.16 7.28 -15.85
CA VAL A 74 12.08 6.21 -14.83
C VAL A 74 13.10 6.43 -13.72
N GLU A 75 14.34 6.78 -14.06
CA GLU A 75 15.37 7.04 -13.07
C GLU A 75 15.05 8.25 -12.20
N SER A 76 14.59 9.34 -12.83
CA SER A 76 14.16 10.55 -12.10
C SER A 76 12.99 10.27 -11.17
N GLU A 77 12.05 9.42 -11.58
CA GLU A 77 10.94 8.99 -10.74
C GLU A 77 11.44 8.20 -9.52
N CYS A 78 12.33 7.25 -9.73
CA CYS A 78 12.90 6.43 -8.66
C CYS A 78 13.70 7.24 -7.63
N THR A 79 14.22 8.40 -8.02
CA THR A 79 15.04 9.27 -7.16
C THR A 79 14.31 10.53 -6.70
N PHE A 80 13.05 10.70 -7.09
CA PHE A 80 12.27 11.89 -6.80
C PHE A 80 12.18 12.16 -5.29
N GLY A 81 12.52 13.38 -4.89
CA GLY A 81 12.48 13.81 -3.47
C GLY A 81 13.61 13.23 -2.59
N ILE A 82 14.52 12.43 -3.14
CA ILE A 82 15.65 11.87 -2.39
C ILE A 82 16.86 12.80 -2.53
N ARG A 83 17.33 13.32 -1.40
CA ARG A 83 18.56 14.11 -1.36
C ARG A 83 19.76 13.16 -1.44
N ASN A 84 20.57 13.24 -2.49
CA ASN A 84 21.74 12.39 -2.75
C ASN A 84 21.41 10.89 -2.84
N PRO A 85 20.63 10.45 -3.84
CA PRO A 85 20.33 9.03 -4.03
C PRO A 85 21.65 8.25 -4.27
N LYS A 86 21.73 7.06 -3.67
CA LYS A 86 22.87 6.16 -3.92
C LYS A 86 22.73 5.55 -5.31
N GLN A 87 23.52 6.03 -6.27
CA GLN A 87 23.43 5.57 -7.66
C GLN A 87 23.57 4.05 -7.79
N THR A 88 24.45 3.43 -7.01
CA THR A 88 24.62 1.97 -7.00
C THR A 88 23.35 1.23 -6.59
N LEU A 89 22.53 1.79 -5.68
CA LEU A 89 21.24 1.22 -5.31
C LEU A 89 20.21 1.39 -6.44
N VAL A 90 20.21 2.57 -7.07
CA VAL A 90 19.33 2.86 -8.21
C VAL A 90 19.62 1.88 -9.35
N ASP A 91 20.90 1.76 -9.74
CA ASP A 91 21.33 0.86 -10.82
C ASP A 91 20.95 -0.59 -10.52
N ALA A 92 21.28 -1.08 -9.32
CA ALA A 92 20.94 -2.45 -8.91
C ALA A 92 19.42 -2.69 -8.92
N THR A 93 18.64 -1.72 -8.46
CA THR A 93 17.18 -1.84 -8.43
C THR A 93 16.58 -1.86 -9.84
N LEU A 94 17.05 -0.98 -10.72
CA LEU A 94 16.58 -0.94 -12.11
C LEU A 94 16.93 -2.23 -12.88
N GLU A 95 18.12 -2.78 -12.67
CA GLU A 95 18.51 -4.08 -13.23
C GLU A 95 17.65 -5.21 -12.69
N GLU A 96 17.50 -5.30 -11.38
CA GLU A 96 16.70 -6.33 -10.70
C GLU A 96 15.24 -6.37 -11.18
N LEU A 97 14.65 -5.19 -11.42
CA LEU A 97 13.27 -5.05 -11.86
C LEU A 97 13.12 -5.04 -13.39
N ALA A 98 14.19 -5.35 -14.13
CA ALA A 98 14.21 -5.28 -15.59
C ALA A 98 13.72 -3.91 -16.14
N LEU A 99 14.07 -2.83 -15.46
CA LEU A 99 13.76 -1.45 -15.81
C LEU A 99 14.95 -0.71 -16.45
N ALA A 100 16.16 -1.26 -16.38
CA ALA A 100 17.36 -0.63 -16.93
C ALA A 100 17.22 -0.21 -18.41
N PRO A 101 16.59 -1.00 -19.31
CA PRO A 101 16.35 -0.58 -20.71
C PRO A 101 15.38 0.59 -20.86
N PHE A 102 14.65 0.94 -19.81
CA PHE A 102 13.64 1.99 -19.79
C PHE A 102 14.05 3.21 -18.97
N ARG A 103 15.30 3.22 -18.45
CA ARG A 103 15.83 4.22 -17.53
C ARG A 103 15.50 5.66 -17.92
N ASP A 104 15.75 6.00 -19.18
CA ASP A 104 15.57 7.36 -19.70
C ASP A 104 14.18 7.59 -20.34
N ARG A 105 13.29 6.60 -20.27
CA ARG A 105 11.94 6.74 -20.81
C ARG A 105 11.04 7.45 -19.83
N HIS A 106 10.12 8.26 -20.37
CA HIS A 106 9.05 8.85 -19.58
C HIS A 106 8.10 7.74 -19.08
N PRO A 107 7.78 7.70 -17.77
CA PRO A 107 6.96 6.63 -17.16
C PRO A 107 5.62 6.41 -17.87
N ASN A 108 5.00 7.45 -18.43
CA ASN A 108 3.73 7.33 -19.14
C ASN A 108 3.80 6.50 -20.42
N THR A 109 5.00 6.26 -20.97
CA THR A 109 5.20 5.41 -22.16
C THR A 109 5.30 3.92 -21.84
N LEU A 110 5.32 3.57 -20.55
CA LEU A 110 5.45 2.20 -20.08
C LEU A 110 4.11 1.44 -20.07
N SER A 111 4.18 0.11 -20.20
CA SER A 111 3.03 -0.76 -19.96
C SER A 111 2.61 -0.75 -18.50
N GLY A 112 1.37 -1.19 -18.19
CA GLY A 112 0.87 -1.25 -16.82
C GLY A 112 1.80 -2.03 -15.86
N GLY A 113 2.26 -3.22 -16.26
CA GLY A 113 3.20 -4.01 -15.47
C GLY A 113 4.57 -3.34 -15.29
N GLN A 114 5.04 -2.59 -16.29
CA GLN A 114 6.29 -1.81 -16.15
C GLN A 114 6.10 -0.66 -15.16
N LYS A 115 4.97 0.05 -15.19
CA LYS A 115 4.62 1.11 -14.23
C LYS A 115 4.55 0.58 -12.79
N GLN A 116 3.95 -0.60 -12.61
CA GLN A 116 3.94 -1.27 -11.29
C GLN A 116 5.36 -1.56 -10.80
N ARG A 117 6.25 -2.06 -11.66
CA ARG A 117 7.64 -2.26 -11.29
C ARG A 117 8.37 -0.96 -10.95
N VAL A 118 8.05 0.16 -11.61
CA VAL A 118 8.58 1.49 -11.24
C VAL A 118 8.11 1.89 -9.85
N ALA A 119 6.84 1.72 -9.51
CA ALA A 119 6.33 2.04 -8.17
C ALA A 119 7.02 1.19 -7.07
N VAL A 120 7.29 -0.09 -7.36
CA VAL A 120 8.08 -0.93 -6.46
C VAL A 120 9.54 -0.46 -6.40
N ALA A 121 10.16 -0.07 -7.52
CA ALA A 121 11.52 0.48 -7.53
C ALA A 121 11.61 1.72 -6.63
N VAL A 122 10.66 2.65 -6.75
CA VAL A 122 10.55 3.81 -5.84
C VAL A 122 10.48 3.36 -4.39
N SER A 123 9.67 2.33 -4.08
CA SER A 123 9.52 1.80 -2.71
C SER A 123 10.82 1.21 -2.17
N MET A 124 11.67 0.61 -3.02
CA MET A 124 12.98 0.07 -2.63
C MET A 124 13.99 1.18 -2.38
N ILE A 125 13.99 2.22 -3.21
CA ILE A 125 14.99 3.29 -3.22
C ILE A 125 14.68 4.41 -2.22
N CYS A 126 13.38 4.67 -1.95
CA CYS A 126 12.94 5.78 -1.10
C CYS A 126 13.41 5.71 0.36
N GLY A 127 13.96 4.57 0.79
CA GLY A 127 14.50 4.39 2.15
C GLY A 127 13.44 4.40 3.26
N LYS A 128 12.16 4.25 2.90
CA LYS A 128 11.05 4.21 3.87
C LYS A 128 10.95 2.84 4.52
N ASP A 129 10.48 2.81 5.75
CA ASP A 129 10.37 1.58 6.54
C ASP A 129 8.95 1.00 6.54
N LEU A 130 7.96 1.85 6.35
CA LEU A 130 6.55 1.49 6.23
C LEU A 130 6.08 1.71 4.80
N LEU A 131 5.58 0.67 4.17
CA LEU A 131 5.08 0.70 2.79
C LEU A 131 3.61 0.30 2.78
N VAL A 132 2.81 1.03 2.03
CA VAL A 132 1.40 0.72 1.83
C VAL A 132 1.15 0.60 0.33
N PHE A 133 0.57 -0.51 -0.09
CA PHE A 133 0.17 -0.76 -1.48
C PHE A 133 -1.36 -0.85 -1.54
N ASP A 134 -1.96 0.01 -2.35
CA ASP A 134 -3.41 0.01 -2.58
C ASP A 134 -3.70 -0.66 -3.92
N GLU A 135 -4.31 -1.85 -3.89
CA GLU A 135 -4.65 -2.69 -5.05
C GLU A 135 -3.49 -2.93 -6.04
N PRO A 136 -2.33 -3.44 -5.58
CA PRO A 136 -1.11 -3.52 -6.40
C PRO A 136 -1.21 -4.52 -7.56
N THR A 137 -2.22 -5.37 -7.58
CA THR A 137 -2.44 -6.39 -8.61
C THR A 137 -3.62 -6.10 -9.52
N SER A 138 -4.31 -4.98 -9.32
CA SER A 138 -5.50 -4.62 -10.10
C SER A 138 -5.20 -4.56 -11.60
N GLY A 139 -5.93 -5.36 -12.38
CA GLY A 139 -5.78 -5.42 -13.83
C GLY A 139 -4.53 -6.15 -14.33
N LEU A 140 -3.79 -6.85 -13.47
CA LEU A 140 -2.64 -7.66 -13.85
C LEU A 140 -3.08 -9.09 -14.18
N ASP A 141 -2.35 -9.73 -15.12
CA ASP A 141 -2.41 -11.16 -15.34
C ASP A 141 -1.68 -11.94 -14.22
N PHE A 142 -1.85 -13.25 -14.21
CA PHE A 142 -1.29 -14.12 -13.17
C PHE A 142 0.25 -14.05 -13.09
N ASP A 143 0.94 -13.96 -14.22
CA ASP A 143 2.40 -13.90 -14.25
C ASP A 143 2.91 -12.56 -13.66
N SER A 144 2.27 -11.46 -14.02
CA SER A 144 2.56 -10.14 -13.45
C SER A 144 2.25 -10.06 -11.96
N MET A 145 1.12 -10.65 -11.51
CA MET A 145 0.78 -10.78 -10.11
C MET A 145 1.85 -11.56 -9.33
N THR A 146 2.34 -12.66 -9.88
CA THR A 146 3.40 -13.48 -9.27
C THR A 146 4.71 -12.70 -9.15
N GLN A 147 5.04 -11.88 -10.14
CA GLN A 147 6.20 -10.99 -10.09
C GLN A 147 6.06 -9.95 -8.95
N VAL A 148 4.90 -9.29 -8.86
CA VAL A 148 4.62 -8.33 -7.76
C VAL A 148 4.72 -9.00 -6.40
N ALA A 149 4.18 -10.22 -6.24
CA ALA A 149 4.31 -10.99 -5.00
C ALA A 149 5.77 -11.25 -4.63
N GLY A 150 6.61 -11.61 -5.61
CA GLY A 150 8.04 -11.77 -5.42
C GLY A 150 8.75 -10.49 -4.96
N LEU A 151 8.36 -9.35 -5.53
CA LEU A 151 8.92 -8.04 -5.16
C LEU A 151 8.53 -7.62 -3.74
N ILE A 152 7.27 -7.84 -3.35
CA ILE A 152 6.79 -7.57 -1.99
C ILE A 152 7.54 -8.43 -0.96
N ARG A 153 7.79 -9.70 -1.28
CA ARG A 153 8.58 -10.58 -0.42
C ARG A 153 9.99 -10.05 -0.21
N ARG A 154 10.65 -9.53 -1.25
CA ARG A 154 11.99 -8.90 -1.13
C ARG A 154 11.97 -7.67 -0.23
N LEU A 155 10.95 -6.82 -0.35
CA LEU A 155 10.78 -5.68 0.56
C LEU A 155 10.60 -6.13 2.01
N SER A 156 9.87 -7.21 2.24
CA SER A 156 9.73 -7.87 3.52
C SER A 156 11.08 -8.38 4.05
N ASP A 157 11.87 -9.06 3.21
CA ASP A 157 13.22 -9.57 3.56
C ASP A 157 14.20 -8.42 3.89
N MET A 158 13.98 -7.24 3.33
CA MET A 158 14.70 -6.01 3.69
C MET A 158 14.24 -5.41 5.04
N GLY A 159 13.30 -6.05 5.73
CA GLY A 159 12.76 -5.62 7.03
C GLY A 159 11.73 -4.50 6.95
N LYS A 160 11.12 -4.26 5.77
CA LYS A 160 10.04 -3.28 5.62
C LYS A 160 8.76 -3.82 6.24
N VAL A 161 7.98 -2.95 6.87
CA VAL A 161 6.60 -3.24 7.29
C VAL A 161 5.68 -2.90 6.13
N ILE A 162 4.89 -3.85 5.68
CA ILE A 162 4.11 -3.71 4.43
C ILE A 162 2.64 -3.94 4.71
N PHE A 163 1.81 -2.99 4.31
CA PHE A 163 0.36 -3.14 4.28
C PHE A 163 -0.11 -3.21 2.83
N ILE A 164 -0.98 -4.17 2.52
CA ILE A 164 -1.54 -4.38 1.19
C ILE A 164 -3.06 -4.31 1.27
N VAL A 165 -3.64 -3.28 0.71
CA VAL A 165 -5.08 -3.19 0.52
C VAL A 165 -5.43 -3.94 -0.76
N THR A 166 -6.23 -4.98 -0.68
CA THR A 166 -6.67 -5.74 -1.86
C THR A 166 -7.91 -6.58 -1.57
N HIS A 167 -8.61 -6.95 -2.63
CA HIS A 167 -9.70 -7.93 -2.62
C HIS A 167 -9.29 -9.28 -3.24
N ASP A 168 -8.03 -9.43 -3.65
CA ASP A 168 -7.51 -10.66 -4.27
C ASP A 168 -7.07 -11.66 -3.21
N PHE A 169 -7.92 -12.67 -2.96
CA PHE A 169 -7.64 -13.75 -2.01
C PHE A 169 -6.37 -14.54 -2.37
N GLU A 170 -6.15 -14.81 -3.66
CA GLU A 170 -5.00 -15.60 -4.09
C GLU A 170 -3.69 -14.85 -3.82
N PHE A 171 -3.66 -13.57 -4.14
CA PHE A 171 -2.52 -12.71 -3.85
C PHE A 171 -2.21 -12.63 -2.36
N VAL A 172 -3.23 -12.39 -1.52
CA VAL A 172 -3.09 -12.30 -0.06
C VAL A 172 -2.60 -13.61 0.53
N SER A 173 -3.20 -14.75 0.14
CA SER A 173 -2.83 -16.07 0.66
C SER A 173 -1.37 -16.47 0.36
N ARG A 174 -0.79 -15.92 -0.70
CA ARG A 174 0.60 -16.16 -1.12
C ARG A 174 1.61 -15.17 -0.55
N THR A 175 1.16 -13.98 -0.18
CA THR A 175 2.05 -12.83 0.07
C THR A 175 1.99 -12.35 1.51
N CYS A 176 0.81 -12.38 2.13
CA CYS A 176 0.61 -11.85 3.48
C CYS A 176 0.84 -12.92 4.56
N SER A 177 1.36 -12.48 5.69
CA SER A 177 1.47 -13.29 6.92
C SER A 177 0.24 -13.16 7.82
N ARG A 178 -0.53 -12.07 7.66
CA ARG A 178 -1.68 -11.70 8.49
C ARG A 178 -2.67 -10.86 7.70
N ILE A 179 -3.94 -10.92 8.06
CA ILE A 179 -5.03 -10.15 7.46
C ILE A 179 -5.76 -9.36 8.53
N LEU A 180 -5.98 -8.08 8.25
CA LEU A 180 -6.88 -7.20 8.98
C LEU A 180 -8.16 -7.04 8.17
N HIS A 181 -9.28 -7.46 8.72
CA HIS A 181 -10.58 -7.27 8.10
C HIS A 181 -11.23 -5.99 8.62
N PHE A 182 -11.70 -5.16 7.70
CA PHE A 182 -12.39 -3.90 7.98
C PHE A 182 -13.87 -4.00 7.61
N ASP A 183 -14.75 -3.59 8.52
CA ASP A 183 -16.20 -3.48 8.31
C ASP A 183 -16.71 -2.19 8.98
N GLU A 184 -17.47 -1.34 8.26
CA GLU A 184 -18.10 -0.11 8.75
C GLU A 184 -17.16 0.82 9.57
N GLY A 185 -15.87 0.84 9.27
CA GLY A 185 -14.87 1.68 9.95
C GLY A 185 -14.27 1.09 11.23
N GLU A 186 -14.57 -0.15 11.54
CA GLU A 186 -13.98 -0.97 12.60
C GLU A 186 -13.03 -2.03 12.01
N MET A 187 -12.27 -2.69 12.86
CA MET A 187 -11.39 -3.81 12.52
C MET A 187 -11.78 -5.01 13.40
N PRO A 188 -12.86 -5.74 13.03
CA PRO A 188 -13.36 -6.84 13.82
C PRO A 188 -12.42 -8.05 13.85
N ASP A 189 -11.63 -8.26 12.80
CA ASP A 189 -10.81 -9.45 12.69
C ASP A 189 -9.34 -9.10 12.39
N ASP A 190 -8.45 -9.82 13.05
CA ASP A 190 -6.99 -9.80 12.88
C ASP A 190 -6.52 -11.26 12.87
N VAL A 191 -6.34 -11.84 11.68
CA VAL A 191 -6.20 -13.27 11.46
C VAL A 191 -4.86 -13.61 10.79
N PRO A 192 -4.05 -14.52 11.36
CA PRO A 192 -2.83 -14.98 10.69
C PRO A 192 -3.17 -15.80 9.43
N VAL A 193 -2.35 -15.66 8.39
CA VAL A 193 -2.46 -16.46 7.18
C VAL A 193 -1.76 -17.80 7.41
N THR A 194 -2.53 -18.80 7.83
CA THR A 194 -2.07 -20.19 8.04
C THR A 194 -2.96 -21.15 7.26
N MET A 195 -2.48 -22.37 7.04
CA MET A 195 -3.28 -23.40 6.34
C MET A 195 -4.62 -23.64 7.02
N ASP A 196 -4.63 -23.64 8.36
CA ASP A 196 -5.84 -23.87 9.17
C ASP A 196 -6.81 -22.68 9.11
N ALA A 197 -6.31 -21.47 8.87
CA ALA A 197 -7.12 -20.26 8.78
C ALA A 197 -7.71 -20.03 7.38
N LEU A 198 -7.26 -20.74 6.34
CA LEU A 198 -7.72 -20.54 4.96
C LEU A 198 -9.26 -20.59 4.78
N PRO A 199 -10.03 -21.48 5.44
CA PRO A 199 -11.49 -21.47 5.33
C PRO A 199 -12.09 -20.18 5.85
N THR A 200 -11.67 -19.70 7.04
CA THR A 200 -12.12 -18.44 7.64
C THR A 200 -11.76 -17.24 6.75
N LEU A 201 -10.55 -17.23 6.20
CA LEU A 201 -10.10 -16.18 5.30
C LEU A 201 -10.97 -16.11 4.04
N ARG A 202 -11.32 -17.25 3.44
CA ARG A 202 -12.23 -17.30 2.29
C ARG A 202 -13.61 -16.74 2.62
N GLU A 203 -14.12 -17.01 3.82
CA GLU A 203 -15.40 -16.47 4.27
C GLU A 203 -15.34 -14.95 4.38
N LEU A 204 -14.29 -14.38 4.98
CA LEU A 204 -14.09 -12.92 5.07
C LEU A 204 -14.07 -12.25 3.68
N PHE A 205 -13.41 -12.87 2.70
CA PHE A 205 -13.40 -12.35 1.32
C PHE A 205 -14.78 -12.43 0.67
N SER A 206 -15.51 -13.53 0.85
CA SER A 206 -16.88 -13.70 0.31
C SER A 206 -17.86 -12.69 0.88
N ILE A 207 -17.75 -12.38 2.18
CA ILE A 207 -18.56 -11.35 2.84
C ILE A 207 -18.22 -9.96 2.27
N SER A 208 -16.93 -9.69 2.05
CA SER A 208 -16.45 -8.43 1.51
C SER A 208 -16.93 -8.16 0.08
N GLU A 209 -17.11 -9.20 -0.75
CA GLU A 209 -17.63 -9.09 -2.11
C GLU A 209 -19.16 -8.94 -2.16
N SER A 210 -19.88 -9.56 -1.21
CA SER A 210 -21.34 -9.64 -1.24
C SER A 210 -22.05 -8.37 -0.76
N ARG A 211 -21.36 -7.43 -0.12
CA ARG A 211 -21.91 -6.14 0.33
C ARG A 211 -21.61 -5.05 -0.68
N PRO A 212 -22.59 -4.64 -1.55
CA PRO A 212 -22.40 -3.48 -2.40
C PRO A 212 -22.26 -2.24 -1.51
N GLY A 213 -21.16 -1.50 -1.66
CA GLY A 213 -20.92 -0.26 -0.94
C GLY A 213 -22.14 0.68 -1.08
N ARG A 214 -22.73 1.10 0.01
CA ARG A 214 -23.73 2.16 0.01
C ARG A 214 -23.07 3.43 -0.49
N THR A 215 -23.37 3.81 -1.72
CA THR A 215 -23.10 5.15 -2.24
C THR A 215 -24.02 6.14 -1.52
N GLU A 216 -23.69 6.51 -0.30
CA GLU A 216 -24.28 7.69 0.31
C GLU A 216 -23.68 8.94 -0.33
N HIS A 217 -24.42 9.49 -1.30
CA HIS A 217 -24.33 10.89 -1.67
C HIS A 217 -24.70 11.75 -0.45
N ARG A 218 -23.78 11.92 0.49
CA ARG A 218 -23.87 13.03 1.44
C ARG A 218 -23.60 14.33 0.67
N LYS A 219 -24.68 14.94 0.19
CA LYS A 219 -24.70 16.34 -0.20
C LYS A 219 -24.23 17.14 1.02
N SER A 220 -22.97 17.56 1.02
CA SER A 220 -22.50 18.60 1.92
C SER A 220 -23.27 19.88 1.60
N ARG A 221 -24.27 20.21 2.42
CA ARG A 221 -24.83 21.56 2.47
C ARG A 221 -23.74 22.48 3.02
N PHE A 222 -23.11 23.21 2.14
CA PHE A 222 -22.43 24.45 2.51
C PHE A 222 -23.50 25.42 2.96
N CYS A 223 -23.63 25.66 4.27
CA CYS A 223 -24.22 26.88 4.79
C CYS A 223 -23.14 27.97 4.69
N ALA A 224 -23.31 28.87 3.74
CA ALA A 224 -22.71 30.20 3.83
C ALA A 224 -23.44 30.92 4.97
N ALA A 225 -22.72 31.26 6.01
CA ALA A 225 -23.17 32.27 6.99
C ALA A 225 -22.29 33.51 6.81
N ASP A 226 -22.93 34.57 6.40
CA ASP A 226 -22.41 35.91 6.41
C ASP A 226 -21.95 36.33 7.82
N CYS A 227 -20.75 36.90 7.94
CA CYS A 227 -20.39 38.14 8.62
C CYS A 227 -18.89 38.40 8.44
#